data_c83375ebb4df505262dd579c710436e5
#
_entry.id   c83375ebb4df505262dd579c710436e5
#
_cell.length_a   1.000
_cell.length_b   1.000
_cell.length_c   1.000
_cell.angle_alpha   90.00
_cell.angle_beta   90.00
_cell.angle_gamma   90.00
#
_symmetry.space_group_name_H-M   'P 1'
#
loop_
_entity.id
_entity.type
_entity.pdbx_description
1 polymer ?
#
loop_
_entity_poly.entity_id
_entity_poly.type
_entity_poly.pdbx_seq_one_letter_code
_entity_poly.pdbx_strand_id
1 'polypeptide(L)'
;MKRLVWLLLVVLAGCARPLPPGVTELTYATPYAANHPFSRADQRWIDYIERASSGTLRIRPIWAGALLSSDMSIEELRHGVADIGLITPIYTRGGTHLVRIQSGFYSGADTIQAQVALYRCLEKSTPELGRELAGLHVLAVQGGLLPGIITRDKPVHSLADLKGLRIRAPTELLAVLRGLGADPVNMPMDGVYSAMARGVIDGVVAPIDTFKVLHFDEVGRYFASLSVPRGAYPSRAIGHGAWRRLTPAQQALLANSSGVWESALADEIENGATAGRAAMARAHIVVSPFAPAEQARFDALYLQDAQANARGLARFGIDGLTVFRQARASVRGRNKIECGKTV
;
A
#
# COMPACT_ATOMS: atom_id res chain seq x y z
N MET A 1 -30.63 -39.79 -25.45
CA MET A 1 -30.36 -38.49 -24.85
C MET A 1 -30.11 -38.52 -23.32
N LYS A 2 -30.87 -39.24 -22.51
CA LYS A 2 -30.67 -39.28 -21.03
C LYS A 2 -29.32 -39.86 -20.57
N ARG A 3 -28.69 -40.80 -21.30
CA ARG A 3 -27.37 -41.36 -20.92
C ARG A 3 -26.18 -40.43 -21.23
N LEU A 4 -26.30 -39.51 -22.16
CA LEU A 4 -25.25 -38.53 -22.50
C LEU A 4 -25.13 -37.42 -21.45
N VAL A 5 -26.26 -37.05 -20.81
CA VAL A 5 -26.29 -36.02 -19.73
C VAL A 5 -25.58 -36.54 -18.48
N TRP A 6 -25.65 -37.80 -18.15
CA TRP A 6 -24.96 -38.42 -17.01
C TRP A 6 -23.43 -38.46 -17.20
N LEU A 7 -22.95 -38.65 -18.43
CA LEU A 7 -21.51 -38.62 -18.73
C LEU A 7 -20.93 -37.18 -18.60
N LEU A 8 -21.68 -36.16 -18.95
CA LEU A 8 -21.26 -34.74 -18.79
C LEU A 8 -21.17 -34.31 -17.31
N LEU A 9 -22.06 -34.83 -16.46
CA LEU A 9 -22.01 -34.52 -15.01
C LEU A 9 -20.82 -35.17 -14.28
N VAL A 10 -20.34 -36.29 -14.74
CA VAL A 10 -19.17 -36.97 -14.14
C VAL A 10 -17.86 -36.28 -14.52
N VAL A 11 -17.78 -35.62 -15.69
CA VAL A 11 -16.58 -34.87 -16.13
C VAL A 11 -16.40 -33.56 -15.35
N LEU A 12 -17.48 -32.96 -14.86
CA LEU A 12 -17.41 -31.71 -14.04
C LEU A 12 -16.99 -31.97 -12.59
N ALA A 13 -17.07 -33.18 -12.07
CA ALA A 13 -16.65 -33.55 -10.70
C ALA A 13 -15.14 -33.80 -10.55
N GLY A 14 -14.35 -33.73 -11.64
CA GLY A 14 -13.00 -34.29 -11.71
C GLY A 14 -11.83 -33.34 -11.39
N CYS A 15 -12.02 -32.04 -11.00
CA CYS A 15 -10.90 -31.07 -10.93
C CYS A 15 -10.46 -30.66 -9.55
N ALA A 16 -11.09 -31.03 -8.47
CA ALA A 16 -10.60 -30.72 -7.13
C ALA A 16 -9.85 -31.92 -6.55
N ARG A 17 -8.51 -31.90 -6.57
CA ARG A 17 -7.73 -32.88 -5.78
C ARG A 17 -8.06 -32.63 -4.30
N PRO A 18 -8.55 -33.66 -3.57
CA PRO A 18 -8.78 -33.51 -2.13
C PRO A 18 -7.46 -33.20 -1.44
N LEU A 19 -7.52 -32.21 -0.53
CA LEU A 19 -6.36 -31.88 0.30
C LEU A 19 -5.99 -33.07 1.19
N PRO A 20 -4.70 -33.26 1.49
CA PRO A 20 -4.30 -34.26 2.48
C PRO A 20 -4.99 -33.97 3.82
N PRO A 21 -5.32 -35.00 4.62
CA PRO A 21 -5.88 -34.81 5.95
C PRO A 21 -5.00 -33.89 6.81
N GLY A 22 -5.64 -32.94 7.51
CA GLY A 22 -4.92 -31.99 8.39
C GLY A 22 -4.30 -30.77 7.68
N VAL A 23 -4.43 -30.65 6.36
CA VAL A 23 -3.98 -29.47 5.60
C VAL A 23 -5.12 -28.49 5.44
N THR A 24 -4.88 -27.24 5.83
CA THR A 24 -5.75 -26.09 5.54
C THR A 24 -5.21 -25.33 4.36
N GLU A 25 -6.00 -25.16 3.30
CA GLU A 25 -5.66 -24.29 2.17
C GLU A 25 -6.34 -22.93 2.33
N LEU A 26 -5.56 -21.87 2.10
CA LEU A 26 -6.01 -20.48 2.07
C LEU A 26 -5.75 -19.89 0.70
N THR A 27 -6.70 -19.13 0.19
CA THR A 27 -6.54 -18.35 -1.03
C THR A 27 -5.93 -16.99 -0.68
N TYR A 28 -4.81 -16.64 -1.31
CA TYR A 28 -4.22 -15.31 -1.25
C TYR A 28 -4.53 -14.56 -2.55
N ALA A 29 -4.91 -13.27 -2.47
CA ALA A 29 -5.16 -12.48 -3.67
C ALA A 29 -4.55 -11.06 -3.61
N THR A 30 -4.10 -10.58 -4.76
CA THR A 30 -3.54 -9.24 -4.94
C THR A 30 -3.85 -8.71 -6.34
N PRO A 31 -4.04 -7.38 -6.53
CA PRO A 31 -4.19 -6.78 -7.85
C PRO A 31 -2.90 -6.78 -8.68
N TYR A 32 -1.74 -7.04 -8.09
CA TYR A 32 -0.46 -7.00 -8.78
C TYR A 32 -0.09 -8.33 -9.44
N ALA A 33 0.63 -8.25 -10.57
CA ALA A 33 1.20 -9.42 -11.25
C ALA A 33 2.29 -10.09 -10.40
N ALA A 34 2.55 -11.39 -10.64
CA ALA A 34 3.51 -12.18 -9.85
C ALA A 34 4.93 -11.60 -9.81
N ASN A 35 5.36 -10.89 -10.86
CA ASN A 35 6.68 -10.26 -10.97
C ASN A 35 6.77 -8.89 -10.27
N HIS A 36 5.69 -8.38 -9.70
CA HIS A 36 5.72 -7.13 -8.94
C HIS A 36 6.52 -7.30 -7.63
N PRO A 37 7.30 -6.30 -7.14
CA PRO A 37 8.03 -6.39 -5.86
C PRO A 37 7.16 -6.84 -4.69
N PHE A 38 5.95 -6.33 -4.58
CA PHE A 38 5.02 -6.72 -3.52
C PHE A 38 4.66 -8.22 -3.62
N SER A 39 4.38 -8.71 -4.83
CA SER A 39 4.04 -10.11 -5.05
C SER A 39 5.22 -11.05 -4.82
N ARG A 40 6.46 -10.61 -5.10
CA ARG A 40 7.66 -11.39 -4.74
C ARG A 40 7.87 -11.45 -3.23
N ALA A 41 7.61 -10.35 -2.51
CA ALA A 41 7.61 -10.37 -1.04
C ALA A 41 6.51 -11.29 -0.49
N ASP A 42 5.31 -11.26 -1.10
CA ASP A 42 4.22 -12.17 -0.77
C ASP A 42 4.61 -13.63 -0.98
N GLN A 43 5.24 -13.96 -2.10
CA GLN A 43 5.69 -15.32 -2.38
C GLN A 43 6.73 -15.80 -1.36
N ARG A 44 7.72 -14.96 -1.02
CA ARG A 44 8.72 -15.29 0.03
C ARG A 44 8.06 -15.55 1.39
N TRP A 45 7.03 -14.77 1.73
CA TRP A 45 6.27 -14.96 2.96
C TRP A 45 5.40 -16.24 2.89
N ILE A 46 4.74 -16.51 1.79
CA ILE A 46 3.98 -17.77 1.55
C ILE A 46 4.88 -18.97 1.75
N ASP A 47 6.04 -18.98 1.08
CA ASP A 47 7.02 -20.06 1.20
C ASP A 47 7.50 -20.28 2.64
N TYR A 48 7.65 -19.19 3.41
CA TYR A 48 7.97 -19.26 4.84
C TYR A 48 6.84 -19.92 5.63
N ILE A 49 5.59 -19.50 5.44
CA ILE A 49 4.42 -20.04 6.15
C ILE A 49 4.25 -21.53 5.88
N GLU A 50 4.35 -21.94 4.62
CA GLU A 50 4.21 -23.36 4.24
C GLU A 50 5.30 -24.23 4.88
N ARG A 51 6.54 -23.78 4.87
CA ARG A 51 7.65 -24.48 5.55
C ARG A 51 7.48 -24.50 7.07
N ALA A 52 7.19 -23.35 7.69
CA ALA A 52 7.09 -23.22 9.14
C ALA A 52 5.89 -23.96 9.73
N SER A 53 4.83 -24.16 8.93
CA SER A 53 3.67 -24.96 9.29
C SER A 53 3.89 -26.48 9.08
N SER A 54 5.06 -26.89 8.61
CA SER A 54 5.32 -28.27 8.17
C SER A 54 4.28 -28.77 7.16
N GLY A 55 3.80 -27.87 6.28
CA GLY A 55 2.82 -28.17 5.23
C GLY A 55 1.37 -28.29 5.72
N THR A 56 1.06 -28.00 6.98
CA THR A 56 -0.33 -27.98 7.48
C THR A 56 -1.11 -26.74 7.03
N LEU A 57 -0.41 -25.66 6.61
CA LEU A 57 -0.97 -24.54 5.89
C LEU A 57 -0.45 -24.56 4.45
N ARG A 58 -1.35 -24.39 3.49
CA ARG A 58 -1.08 -24.10 2.09
C ARG A 58 -1.67 -22.76 1.74
N ILE A 59 -0.94 -21.93 1.00
CA ILE A 59 -1.44 -20.64 0.54
C ILE A 59 -1.36 -20.60 -0.99
N ARG A 60 -2.52 -20.61 -1.63
CA ARG A 60 -2.64 -20.56 -3.09
C ARG A 60 -2.75 -19.10 -3.56
N PRO A 61 -1.70 -18.54 -4.17
CA PRO A 61 -1.75 -17.15 -4.63
C PRO A 61 -2.53 -17.01 -5.95
N ILE A 62 -3.29 -15.91 -6.03
CA ILE A 62 -4.03 -15.47 -7.21
C ILE A 62 -3.62 -14.03 -7.49
N TRP A 63 -2.91 -13.84 -8.59
CA TRP A 63 -2.27 -12.59 -8.98
C TRP A 63 -3.12 -11.78 -9.96
N ALA A 64 -2.64 -10.54 -10.24
CA ALA A 64 -3.11 -9.67 -11.32
C ALA A 64 -4.60 -9.31 -11.26
N GLY A 65 -5.16 -9.12 -10.07
CA GLY A 65 -6.53 -8.63 -9.89
C GLY A 65 -7.63 -9.63 -10.24
N ALA A 66 -7.30 -10.94 -10.35
CA ALA A 66 -8.28 -11.95 -10.72
C ALA A 66 -9.37 -12.19 -9.65
N LEU A 67 -9.13 -11.83 -8.39
CA LEU A 67 -10.12 -11.94 -7.31
C LEU A 67 -10.33 -10.62 -6.54
N LEU A 68 -9.26 -9.91 -6.16
CA LEU A 68 -9.35 -8.69 -5.38
C LEU A 68 -9.04 -7.47 -6.23
N SER A 69 -9.86 -6.43 -6.08
CA SER A 69 -9.63 -5.10 -6.64
C SER A 69 -8.81 -4.23 -5.68
N SER A 70 -8.18 -3.17 -6.20
CA SER A 70 -7.36 -2.27 -5.37
C SER A 70 -8.18 -1.39 -4.42
N ASP A 71 -9.42 -1.03 -4.78
CA ASP A 71 -10.25 -0.08 -4.03
C ASP A 71 -11.35 -0.73 -3.19
N MET A 72 -11.68 -1.99 -3.45
CA MET A 72 -12.71 -2.75 -2.73
C MET A 72 -12.13 -3.89 -1.88
N SER A 73 -10.81 -4.10 -1.87
CA SER A 73 -10.15 -5.26 -1.26
C SER A 73 -10.52 -5.50 0.22
N ILE A 74 -10.77 -4.45 0.99
CA ILE A 74 -11.21 -4.56 2.39
C ILE A 74 -12.58 -5.23 2.48
N GLU A 75 -13.55 -4.78 1.69
CA GLU A 75 -14.90 -5.34 1.68
C GLU A 75 -14.90 -6.75 1.08
N GLU A 76 -14.16 -6.96 0.00
CA GLU A 76 -14.03 -8.25 -0.65
C GLU A 76 -13.46 -9.32 0.31
N LEU A 77 -12.44 -8.98 1.11
CA LEU A 77 -11.90 -9.87 2.14
C LEU A 77 -12.89 -10.11 3.30
N ARG A 78 -13.63 -9.09 3.73
CA ARG A 78 -14.68 -9.24 4.75
C ARG A 78 -15.74 -10.24 4.31
N HIS A 79 -16.08 -10.24 3.03
CA HIS A 79 -17.07 -11.14 2.44
C HIS A 79 -16.49 -12.49 1.99
N GLY A 80 -15.19 -12.71 2.16
CA GLY A 80 -14.54 -13.99 1.87
C GLY A 80 -14.34 -14.26 0.38
N VAL A 81 -14.21 -13.23 -0.45
CA VAL A 81 -13.84 -13.37 -1.88
C VAL A 81 -12.46 -14.03 -2.00
N ALA A 82 -11.56 -13.70 -1.08
CA ALA A 82 -10.32 -14.43 -0.81
C ALA A 82 -10.16 -14.58 0.71
N ASP A 83 -9.32 -15.52 1.15
CA ASP A 83 -9.03 -15.72 2.57
C ASP A 83 -8.04 -14.67 3.08
N ILE A 84 -6.96 -14.47 2.36
CA ILE A 84 -5.90 -13.49 2.63
C ILE A 84 -5.75 -12.59 1.41
N GLY A 85 -5.36 -11.36 1.62
CA GLY A 85 -5.06 -10.50 0.48
C GLY A 85 -4.37 -9.20 0.82
N LEU A 86 -3.97 -8.52 -0.24
CA LEU A 86 -3.51 -7.16 -0.18
C LEU A 86 -4.72 -6.24 0.07
N ILE A 87 -4.65 -5.44 1.12
CA ILE A 87 -5.57 -4.33 1.35
C ILE A 87 -4.88 -3.00 1.10
N THR A 88 -5.62 -2.05 0.54
CA THR A 88 -5.09 -0.72 0.25
C THR A 88 -6.02 0.36 0.79
N PRO A 89 -5.99 0.63 2.12
CA PRO A 89 -6.91 1.58 2.76
C PRO A 89 -6.92 2.98 2.14
N ILE A 90 -5.80 3.40 1.55
CA ILE A 90 -5.65 4.71 0.90
C ILE A 90 -6.53 4.87 -0.36
N TYR A 91 -7.05 3.79 -0.93
CA TYR A 91 -7.96 3.81 -2.09
C TYR A 91 -9.42 3.55 -1.72
N THR A 92 -9.68 3.02 -0.52
CA THR A 92 -11.03 2.66 -0.08
C THR A 92 -11.91 3.91 0.04
N ARG A 93 -13.12 3.83 -0.51
CA ARG A 93 -14.03 4.98 -0.61
C ARG A 93 -14.82 5.28 0.67
N GLY A 94 -14.92 4.35 1.59
CA GLY A 94 -15.67 4.51 2.83
C GLY A 94 -15.17 3.60 3.96
N GLY A 95 -15.57 3.89 5.21
CA GLY A 95 -15.32 3.03 6.36
C GLY A 95 -13.90 3.03 6.94
N THR A 96 -12.93 3.63 6.26
CA THR A 96 -11.52 3.67 6.69
C THR A 96 -11.01 5.12 6.74
N HIS A 97 -11.64 5.94 7.57
CA HIS A 97 -11.34 7.38 7.61
C HIS A 97 -9.98 7.67 8.24
N LEU A 98 -9.72 7.12 9.44
CA LEU A 98 -8.47 7.30 10.16
C LEU A 98 -7.34 6.50 9.51
N VAL A 99 -7.56 5.21 9.20
CA VAL A 99 -6.53 4.34 8.59
C VAL A 99 -6.01 4.94 7.28
N ARG A 100 -6.86 5.62 6.52
CA ARG A 100 -6.49 6.30 5.28
C ARG A 100 -5.70 7.59 5.52
N ILE A 101 -6.19 8.45 6.42
CA ILE A 101 -5.63 9.79 6.64
C ILE A 101 -4.35 9.76 7.47
N GLN A 102 -4.20 8.80 8.40
CA GLN A 102 -3.02 8.71 9.27
C GLN A 102 -1.70 8.56 8.48
N SER A 103 -1.75 8.03 7.25
CA SER A 103 -0.57 7.96 6.38
C SER A 103 0.06 9.33 6.10
N GLY A 104 -0.69 10.42 6.26
CA GLY A 104 -0.23 11.80 6.16
C GLY A 104 0.55 12.32 7.39
N PHE A 105 0.63 11.58 8.51
CA PHE A 105 1.19 12.08 9.78
C PHE A 105 2.70 11.83 9.94
N TYR A 106 3.39 11.34 8.92
CA TYR A 106 4.71 10.69 8.96
C TYR A 106 5.91 11.58 8.61
N SER A 107 5.73 12.90 8.51
CA SER A 107 6.90 13.79 8.27
C SER A 107 8.03 13.51 9.26
N GLY A 108 9.25 13.23 8.72
CA GLY A 108 10.44 12.85 9.50
C GLY A 108 10.61 11.34 9.71
N ALA A 109 9.67 10.49 9.28
CA ALA A 109 9.80 9.03 9.20
C ALA A 109 10.04 8.64 7.72
N ASP A 110 11.26 8.82 7.23
CA ASP A 110 11.59 8.75 5.80
C ASP A 110 12.02 7.34 5.36
N THR A 111 12.34 6.45 6.31
CA THR A 111 12.70 5.06 6.03
C THR A 111 11.51 4.13 6.25
N ILE A 112 11.51 2.98 5.56
CA ILE A 112 10.48 1.94 5.72
C ILE A 112 10.36 1.54 7.18
N GLN A 113 11.49 1.31 7.86
CA GLN A 113 11.55 0.89 9.26
C GLN A 113 10.95 1.95 10.19
N ALA A 114 11.29 3.23 9.99
CA ALA A 114 10.73 4.33 10.79
C ALA A 114 9.21 4.47 10.57
N GLN A 115 8.74 4.31 9.34
CA GLN A 115 7.31 4.35 9.02
C GLN A 115 6.54 3.21 9.71
N VAL A 116 7.05 1.98 9.60
CA VAL A 116 6.44 0.81 10.27
C VAL A 116 6.47 0.97 11.79
N ALA A 117 7.60 1.43 12.37
CA ALA A 117 7.70 1.69 13.80
C ALA A 117 6.68 2.74 14.28
N LEU A 118 6.50 3.83 13.52
CA LEU A 118 5.52 4.87 13.84
C LEU A 118 4.09 4.32 13.77
N TYR A 119 3.76 3.52 12.74
CA TYR A 119 2.46 2.86 12.65
C TYR A 119 2.19 1.98 13.88
N ARG A 120 3.18 1.18 14.30
CA ARG A 120 3.06 0.31 15.48
C ARG A 120 2.84 1.11 16.77
N CYS A 121 3.43 2.32 16.88
CA CYS A 121 3.13 3.22 18.00
C CYS A 121 1.68 3.68 17.98
N LEU A 122 1.16 4.11 16.82
CA LEU A 122 -0.22 4.56 16.68
C LEU A 122 -1.21 3.41 16.90
N GLU A 123 -0.95 2.24 16.34
CA GLU A 123 -1.82 1.05 16.48
C GLU A 123 -2.05 0.67 17.95
N LYS A 124 -0.98 0.74 18.78
CA LYS A 124 -1.06 0.41 20.22
C LYS A 124 -1.92 1.38 21.02
N SER A 125 -2.01 2.63 20.60
CA SER A 125 -2.63 3.71 21.37
C SER A 125 -3.94 4.23 20.77
N THR A 126 -4.32 3.74 19.59
CA THR A 126 -5.47 4.24 18.83
C THR A 126 -6.39 3.08 18.44
N PRO A 127 -7.31 2.68 19.33
CA PRO A 127 -8.24 1.57 19.06
C PRO A 127 -9.11 1.76 17.81
N GLU A 128 -9.27 3.00 17.35
CA GLU A 128 -10.00 3.37 16.13
C GLU A 128 -9.42 2.70 14.89
N LEU A 129 -8.09 2.56 14.81
CA LEU A 129 -7.43 1.90 13.68
C LEU A 129 -7.92 0.44 13.54
N GLY A 130 -8.00 -0.29 14.66
CA GLY A 130 -8.53 -1.66 14.66
C GLY A 130 -10.04 -1.71 14.39
N ARG A 131 -10.81 -0.73 14.90
CA ARG A 131 -12.26 -0.67 14.67
C ARG A 131 -12.63 -0.48 13.20
N GLU A 132 -11.88 0.37 12.48
CA GLU A 132 -12.08 0.58 11.03
C GLU A 132 -11.74 -0.66 10.19
N LEU A 133 -10.96 -1.58 10.72
CA LEU A 133 -10.60 -2.86 10.09
C LEU A 133 -11.33 -4.06 10.72
N ALA A 134 -12.40 -3.81 11.48
CA ALA A 134 -13.21 -4.90 12.07
C ALA A 134 -13.63 -5.91 10.99
N GLY A 135 -13.57 -7.20 11.34
CA GLY A 135 -13.79 -8.30 10.39
C GLY A 135 -12.55 -8.78 9.66
N LEU A 136 -11.40 -8.10 9.84
CA LEU A 136 -10.10 -8.49 9.31
C LEU A 136 -9.09 -8.66 10.45
N HIS A 137 -8.09 -9.54 10.23
CA HIS A 137 -6.88 -9.62 11.05
C HIS A 137 -5.70 -9.15 10.21
N VAL A 138 -5.06 -8.05 10.62
CA VAL A 138 -3.89 -7.50 9.93
C VAL A 138 -2.69 -8.44 10.15
N LEU A 139 -2.05 -8.85 9.06
CA LEU A 139 -0.90 -9.75 9.06
C LEU A 139 0.42 -9.02 8.84
N ALA A 140 0.40 -7.88 8.11
CA ALA A 140 1.61 -7.11 7.88
C ALA A 140 1.29 -5.63 7.56
N VAL A 141 2.28 -4.78 7.85
CA VAL A 141 2.23 -3.33 7.65
C VAL A 141 3.23 -2.94 6.55
N GLN A 142 2.79 -2.13 5.60
CA GLN A 142 3.60 -1.68 4.47
C GLN A 142 4.09 -0.25 4.67
N GLY A 143 5.40 -0.05 4.69
CA GLY A 143 6.06 1.22 4.40
C GLY A 143 6.52 1.32 2.94
N GLY A 144 7.33 2.32 2.60
CA GLY A 144 7.91 2.45 1.26
C GLY A 144 8.87 3.62 1.13
N LEU A 145 9.55 3.72 -0.01
CA LEU A 145 10.41 4.86 -0.31
C LEU A 145 9.58 6.13 -0.47
N LEU A 146 10.18 7.27 -0.15
CA LEU A 146 9.54 8.57 -0.37
C LEU A 146 9.33 8.78 -1.88
N PRO A 147 8.09 9.14 -2.29
CA PRO A 147 7.81 9.43 -3.68
C PRO A 147 8.45 10.74 -4.16
N GLY A 148 8.76 10.79 -5.46
CA GLY A 148 8.91 12.01 -6.23
C GLY A 148 7.71 12.22 -7.15
N ILE A 149 7.87 13.12 -8.14
CA ILE A 149 6.84 13.39 -9.14
C ILE A 149 7.37 13.00 -10.51
N ILE A 150 6.70 12.07 -11.17
CA ILE A 150 6.96 11.68 -12.56
C ILE A 150 6.01 12.45 -13.43
N THR A 151 6.51 13.11 -14.48
CA THR A 151 5.66 13.79 -15.47
C THR A 151 5.99 13.36 -16.88
N ARG A 152 4.99 13.48 -17.75
CA ARG A 152 5.03 13.06 -19.16
C ARG A 152 5.68 14.09 -20.04
N ASP A 153 5.16 15.30 -20.09
CA ASP A 153 5.48 16.29 -21.13
C ASP A 153 6.15 17.56 -20.58
N LYS A 154 6.04 17.82 -19.27
CA LYS A 154 6.56 19.05 -18.66
C LYS A 154 7.47 18.73 -17.47
N PRO A 155 8.68 19.32 -17.41
CA PRO A 155 9.52 19.21 -16.23
C PRO A 155 8.90 19.99 -15.05
N VAL A 156 9.23 19.55 -13.83
CA VAL A 156 8.86 20.22 -12.59
C VAL A 156 10.17 20.52 -11.84
N HIS A 157 10.55 21.78 -11.76
CA HIS A 157 11.75 22.26 -11.07
C HIS A 157 11.44 22.97 -9.75
N SER A 158 10.20 23.48 -9.64
CA SER A 158 9.70 24.22 -8.48
C SER A 158 8.24 23.84 -8.19
N LEU A 159 7.73 24.24 -7.02
CA LEU A 159 6.31 24.02 -6.69
C LEU A 159 5.36 24.81 -7.61
N ALA A 160 5.83 25.91 -8.18
CA ALA A 160 5.04 26.71 -9.12
C ALA A 160 4.75 25.98 -10.44
N ASP A 161 5.64 25.08 -10.87
CA ASP A 161 5.49 24.30 -12.11
C ASP A 161 4.37 23.24 -12.03
N LEU A 162 3.88 22.96 -10.82
CA LEU A 162 2.75 22.07 -10.61
C LEU A 162 1.42 22.66 -11.09
N LYS A 163 1.36 23.99 -11.26
CA LYS A 163 0.12 24.68 -11.65
C LYS A 163 -0.42 24.17 -12.99
N GLY A 164 -1.69 23.77 -12.96
CA GLY A 164 -2.42 23.28 -14.12
C GLY A 164 -2.10 21.83 -14.52
N LEU A 165 -1.15 21.16 -13.86
CA LEU A 165 -0.88 19.75 -14.12
C LEU A 165 -1.92 18.87 -13.44
N ARG A 166 -2.47 17.91 -14.19
CA ARG A 166 -3.29 16.84 -13.64
C ARG A 166 -2.41 15.72 -13.13
N ILE A 167 -2.28 15.62 -11.80
CA ILE A 167 -1.34 14.71 -11.14
C ILE A 167 -2.09 13.67 -10.33
N ARG A 168 -1.81 12.40 -10.61
CA ARG A 168 -2.26 11.31 -9.72
C ARG A 168 -1.50 11.37 -8.40
N ALA A 169 -2.24 11.38 -7.31
CA ALA A 169 -1.67 11.36 -5.96
C ALA A 169 -2.54 10.53 -4.99
N PRO A 170 -1.96 10.05 -3.88
CA PRO A 170 -2.75 9.45 -2.80
C PRO A 170 -3.61 10.53 -2.10
N THR A 171 -4.62 10.09 -1.37
CA THR A 171 -5.68 10.96 -0.81
C THR A 171 -5.12 12.08 0.08
N GLU A 172 -4.13 11.79 0.88
CA GLU A 172 -3.50 12.73 1.83
C GLU A 172 -2.76 13.89 1.16
N LEU A 173 -2.47 13.81 -0.15
CA LEU A 173 -1.78 14.87 -0.90
C LEU A 173 -2.72 15.75 -1.73
N LEU A 174 -3.98 15.37 -1.88
CA LEU A 174 -4.88 16.06 -2.82
C LEU A 174 -5.07 17.54 -2.49
N ALA A 175 -5.18 17.88 -1.21
CA ALA A 175 -5.39 19.28 -0.82
C ALA A 175 -4.12 20.10 -0.98
N VAL A 176 -2.95 19.58 -0.61
CA VAL A 176 -1.65 20.25 -0.81
C VAL A 176 -1.42 20.55 -2.29
N LEU A 177 -1.59 19.57 -3.17
CA LEU A 177 -1.37 19.74 -4.60
C LEU A 177 -2.38 20.72 -5.22
N ARG A 178 -3.65 20.69 -4.77
CA ARG A 178 -4.67 21.65 -5.20
C ARG A 178 -4.32 23.08 -4.74
N GLY A 179 -3.81 23.23 -3.52
CA GLY A 179 -3.32 24.52 -3.00
C GLY A 179 -2.12 25.07 -3.79
N LEU A 180 -1.34 24.20 -4.43
CA LEU A 180 -0.25 24.57 -5.34
C LEU A 180 -0.73 24.81 -6.79
N GLY A 181 -2.03 24.72 -7.04
CA GLY A 181 -2.66 24.99 -8.34
C GLY A 181 -2.66 23.81 -9.30
N ALA A 182 -2.29 22.61 -8.87
CA ALA A 182 -2.45 21.38 -9.64
C ALA A 182 -3.93 20.92 -9.66
N ASP A 183 -4.27 20.00 -10.59
CA ASP A 183 -5.52 19.25 -10.63
C ASP A 183 -5.25 17.80 -10.16
N PRO A 184 -5.21 17.54 -8.83
CA PRO A 184 -4.86 16.22 -8.33
C PRO A 184 -6.04 15.26 -8.40
N VAL A 185 -5.75 14.02 -8.83
CA VAL A 185 -6.73 12.92 -8.89
C VAL A 185 -6.25 11.72 -8.07
N ASN A 186 -7.18 11.08 -7.35
CA ASN A 186 -6.89 9.82 -6.68
C ASN A 186 -7.39 8.67 -7.55
N MET A 187 -6.50 7.71 -7.81
CA MET A 187 -6.84 6.45 -8.48
C MET A 187 -5.84 5.37 -8.05
N PRO A 188 -6.23 4.07 -8.12
CA PRO A 188 -5.33 2.95 -7.90
C PRO A 188 -4.11 2.99 -8.83
N MET A 189 -2.97 2.46 -8.35
CA MET A 189 -1.69 2.56 -9.06
C MET A 189 -1.65 1.69 -10.34
N ASP A 190 -2.40 0.61 -10.37
CA ASP A 190 -2.52 -0.32 -11.51
C ASP A 190 -3.14 0.33 -12.77
N GLY A 191 -3.94 1.39 -12.60
CA GLY A 191 -4.50 2.18 -13.71
C GLY A 191 -3.62 3.31 -14.22
N VAL A 192 -2.52 3.66 -13.51
CA VAL A 192 -1.76 4.90 -13.76
C VAL A 192 -1.01 4.89 -15.09
N TYR A 193 -0.36 3.77 -15.45
CA TYR A 193 0.32 3.65 -16.75
C TYR A 193 -0.61 4.01 -17.91
N SER A 194 -1.77 3.37 -17.96
CA SER A 194 -2.76 3.61 -19.02
C SER A 194 -3.30 5.04 -19.02
N ALA A 195 -3.46 5.66 -17.84
CA ALA A 195 -3.91 7.04 -17.73
C ALA A 195 -2.85 8.02 -18.22
N MET A 196 -1.57 7.80 -17.91
CA MET A 196 -0.45 8.58 -18.43
C MET A 196 -0.29 8.39 -19.93
N ALA A 197 -0.29 7.15 -20.43
CA ALA A 197 -0.12 6.86 -21.86
C ALA A 197 -1.18 7.54 -22.73
N ARG A 198 -2.43 7.62 -22.24
CA ARG A 198 -3.54 8.28 -22.94
C ARG A 198 -3.65 9.79 -22.69
N GLY A 199 -2.78 10.36 -21.85
CA GLY A 199 -2.85 11.78 -21.49
C GLY A 199 -4.05 12.17 -20.61
N VAL A 200 -4.65 11.20 -19.90
CA VAL A 200 -5.73 11.48 -18.93
C VAL A 200 -5.14 12.18 -17.69
N ILE A 201 -3.89 11.87 -17.36
CA ILE A 201 -3.09 12.56 -16.34
C ILE A 201 -1.74 12.97 -16.93
N ASP A 202 -1.19 14.08 -16.44
CA ASP A 202 0.10 14.61 -16.85
C ASP A 202 1.26 13.99 -16.06
N GLY A 203 0.98 13.46 -14.87
CA GLY A 203 2.01 12.91 -14.01
C GLY A 203 1.45 12.12 -12.82
N VAL A 204 2.37 11.56 -12.04
CA VAL A 204 2.08 10.74 -10.87
C VAL A 204 3.07 11.01 -9.73
N VAL A 205 2.55 11.08 -8.51
CA VAL A 205 3.36 10.98 -7.29
C VAL A 205 3.64 9.49 -7.06
N ALA A 206 4.90 9.08 -7.25
CA ALA A 206 5.31 7.69 -7.13
C ALA A 206 6.79 7.56 -6.74
N PRO A 207 7.17 6.53 -5.98
CA PRO A 207 8.56 6.28 -5.62
C PRO A 207 9.31 5.59 -6.78
N ILE A 208 10.64 5.69 -6.73
CA ILE A 208 11.53 5.24 -7.82
C ILE A 208 11.49 3.71 -8.03
N ASP A 209 11.16 2.92 -7.02
CA ASP A 209 11.04 1.47 -7.11
C ASP A 209 9.91 1.02 -8.04
N THR A 210 8.93 1.90 -8.29
CA THR A 210 7.81 1.62 -9.19
C THR A 210 8.12 1.87 -10.67
N PHE A 211 9.20 2.59 -10.99
CA PHE A 211 9.50 3.04 -12.35
C PHE A 211 9.53 1.90 -13.35
N LYS A 212 10.35 0.87 -13.07
CA LYS A 212 10.50 -0.25 -14.01
C LYS A 212 9.30 -1.19 -13.99
N VAL A 213 8.77 -1.50 -12.82
CA VAL A 213 7.71 -2.51 -12.67
C VAL A 213 6.35 -2.03 -13.16
N LEU A 214 6.10 -0.72 -13.14
CA LEU A 214 4.88 -0.10 -13.66
C LEU A 214 5.09 0.59 -15.01
N HIS A 215 6.21 0.32 -15.66
CA HIS A 215 6.54 0.82 -17.00
C HIS A 215 6.51 2.36 -17.14
N PHE A 216 6.80 3.08 -16.06
CA PHE A 216 6.82 4.56 -16.12
C PHE A 216 7.98 5.09 -16.96
N ASP A 217 9.01 4.29 -17.20
CA ASP A 217 10.09 4.56 -18.16
C ASP A 217 9.62 4.67 -19.63
N GLU A 218 8.43 4.16 -19.95
CA GLU A 218 7.86 4.23 -21.30
C GLU A 218 6.99 5.48 -21.51
N VAL A 219 6.36 5.99 -20.45
CA VAL A 219 5.37 7.08 -20.52
C VAL A 219 5.79 8.36 -19.82
N GLY A 220 6.76 8.32 -18.91
CA GLY A 220 7.36 9.49 -18.25
C GLY A 220 8.58 10.00 -19.00
N ARG A 221 8.86 11.29 -18.85
CA ARG A 221 10.07 11.95 -19.41
C ARG A 221 10.86 12.67 -18.34
N TYR A 222 10.24 13.04 -17.26
CA TYR A 222 10.82 13.87 -16.21
C TYR A 222 10.55 13.26 -14.85
N PHE A 223 11.51 13.37 -13.95
CA PHE A 223 11.38 13.01 -12.55
C PHE A 223 11.84 14.16 -11.66
N ALA A 224 10.93 14.76 -10.93
CA ALA A 224 11.23 15.75 -9.91
C ALA A 224 11.51 15.06 -8.57
N SER A 225 12.70 15.30 -8.00
CA SER A 225 13.18 14.68 -6.76
C SER A 225 12.60 15.37 -5.52
N LEU A 226 11.32 15.74 -5.55
CA LEU A 226 10.61 16.18 -4.37
C LEU A 226 10.43 14.99 -3.43
N SER A 227 10.93 15.07 -2.21
CA SER A 227 10.73 14.05 -1.19
C SER A 227 9.35 14.23 -0.55
N VAL A 228 8.36 13.49 -1.04
CA VAL A 228 6.99 13.56 -0.51
C VAL A 228 6.89 12.65 0.71
N PRO A 229 6.53 13.17 1.91
CA PRO A 229 6.30 12.33 3.07
C PRO A 229 5.22 11.29 2.80
N ARG A 230 5.40 10.09 3.32
CA ARG A 230 4.40 9.03 3.26
C ARG A 230 4.41 8.21 4.54
N GLY A 231 3.27 7.60 4.85
CA GLY A 231 3.15 6.72 5.99
C GLY A 231 3.11 5.25 5.64
N ALA A 232 3.20 4.44 6.70
CA ALA A 232 2.88 3.04 6.65
C ALA A 232 1.38 2.82 6.89
N TYR A 233 0.89 1.68 6.40
CA TYR A 233 -0.50 1.28 6.57
C TYR A 233 -0.62 -0.26 6.58
N PRO A 234 -1.69 -0.83 7.19
CA PRO A 234 -1.95 -2.26 7.12
C PRO A 234 -2.18 -2.66 5.67
N SER A 235 -1.47 -3.67 5.22
CA SER A 235 -1.40 -4.00 3.80
C SER A 235 -1.68 -5.47 3.49
N ARG A 236 -1.48 -6.36 4.45
CA ARG A 236 -1.87 -7.78 4.33
C ARG A 236 -2.84 -8.10 5.46
N ALA A 237 -3.94 -8.72 5.10
CA ALA A 237 -4.96 -9.11 6.06
C ALA A 237 -5.60 -10.44 5.69
N ILE A 238 -6.11 -11.14 6.70
CA ILE A 238 -6.96 -12.33 6.57
C ILE A 238 -8.37 -12.00 7.03
N GLY A 239 -9.37 -12.45 6.29
CA GLY A 239 -10.77 -12.31 6.66
C GLY A 239 -11.09 -13.10 7.93
N HIS A 240 -11.99 -12.56 8.78
CA HIS A 240 -12.36 -13.21 10.04
C HIS A 240 -12.94 -14.61 9.85
N GLY A 241 -13.69 -14.84 8.77
CA GLY A 241 -14.21 -16.17 8.41
C GLY A 241 -13.10 -17.20 8.18
N ALA A 242 -12.06 -16.82 7.44
CA ALA A 242 -10.89 -17.67 7.20
C ALA A 242 -10.08 -17.86 8.49
N TRP A 243 -9.86 -16.80 9.27
CA TRP A 243 -9.15 -16.86 10.54
C TRP A 243 -9.73 -17.90 11.52
N ARG A 244 -11.06 -17.97 11.63
CA ARG A 244 -11.75 -18.92 12.51
C ARG A 244 -11.61 -20.38 12.09
N ARG A 245 -11.26 -20.68 10.83
CA ARG A 245 -11.00 -22.05 10.35
C ARG A 245 -9.62 -22.58 10.74
N LEU A 246 -8.74 -21.68 11.22
CA LEU A 246 -7.37 -22.01 11.57
C LEU A 246 -7.27 -22.56 12.99
N THR A 247 -6.35 -23.49 13.19
CA THR A 247 -5.96 -23.93 14.54
C THR A 247 -5.23 -22.81 15.28
N PRO A 248 -5.20 -22.84 16.63
CA PRO A 248 -4.44 -21.83 17.40
C PRO A 248 -2.96 -21.74 16.99
N ALA A 249 -2.32 -22.85 16.63
CA ALA A 249 -0.93 -22.87 16.16
C ALA A 249 -0.76 -22.17 14.81
N GLN A 250 -1.70 -22.39 13.87
CA GLN A 250 -1.72 -21.73 12.57
C GLN A 250 -1.99 -20.21 12.71
N GLN A 251 -2.92 -19.84 13.59
CA GLN A 251 -3.18 -18.43 13.90
C GLN A 251 -1.95 -17.73 14.48
N ALA A 252 -1.28 -18.36 15.45
CA ALA A 252 -0.05 -17.84 16.05
C ALA A 252 1.08 -17.71 15.02
N LEU A 253 1.25 -18.69 14.11
CA LEU A 253 2.24 -18.62 13.03
C LEU A 253 1.98 -17.42 12.12
N LEU A 254 0.75 -17.22 11.65
CA LEU A 254 0.40 -16.09 10.80
C LEU A 254 0.58 -14.75 11.53
N ALA A 255 0.12 -14.63 12.77
CA ALA A 255 0.25 -13.41 13.58
C ALA A 255 1.71 -13.01 13.82
N ASN A 256 2.61 -13.99 14.00
CA ASN A 256 4.03 -13.75 14.25
C ASN A 256 4.88 -13.64 12.98
N SER A 257 4.31 -13.79 11.80
CA SER A 257 5.03 -13.79 10.53
C SER A 257 5.21 -12.39 9.89
N SER A 258 4.66 -11.33 10.49
CA SER A 258 4.68 -9.98 9.91
C SER A 258 6.09 -9.50 9.58
N GLY A 259 7.06 -9.71 10.48
CA GLY A 259 8.46 -9.32 10.28
C GLY A 259 9.13 -9.99 9.08
N VAL A 260 8.73 -11.21 8.75
CA VAL A 260 9.24 -11.94 7.57
C VAL A 260 8.78 -11.23 6.29
N TRP A 261 7.50 -10.88 6.21
CA TRP A 261 6.95 -10.17 5.07
C TRP A 261 7.52 -8.74 4.96
N GLU A 262 7.56 -8.01 6.07
CA GLU A 262 8.04 -6.63 6.13
C GLU A 262 9.52 -6.53 5.70
N SER A 263 10.36 -7.49 6.12
CA SER A 263 11.75 -7.59 5.67
C SER A 263 11.86 -7.95 4.19
N ALA A 264 11.09 -8.94 3.74
CA ALA A 264 11.06 -9.33 2.33
C ALA A 264 10.64 -8.16 1.44
N LEU A 265 9.66 -7.37 1.86
CA LEU A 265 9.22 -6.19 1.14
C LEU A 265 10.31 -5.12 1.07
N ALA A 266 11.01 -4.86 2.17
CA ALA A 266 12.10 -3.87 2.19
C ALA A 266 13.19 -4.24 1.17
N ASP A 267 13.61 -5.51 1.13
CA ASP A 267 14.58 -6.00 0.14
C ASP A 267 14.07 -5.82 -1.30
N GLU A 268 12.80 -6.15 -1.55
CA GLU A 268 12.21 -6.04 -2.89
C GLU A 268 12.06 -4.59 -3.34
N ILE A 269 11.77 -3.67 -2.43
CA ILE A 269 11.71 -2.23 -2.72
C ILE A 269 13.11 -1.69 -3.06
N GLU A 270 14.16 -2.06 -2.34
CA GLU A 270 15.54 -1.66 -2.63
C GLU A 270 16.01 -2.19 -4.00
N ASN A 271 15.71 -3.45 -4.30
CA ASN A 271 15.95 -4.04 -5.62
C ASN A 271 15.16 -3.31 -6.71
N GLY A 272 13.89 -2.99 -6.44
CA GLY A 272 13.04 -2.20 -7.34
C GLY A 272 13.58 -0.80 -7.58
N ALA A 273 14.09 -0.12 -6.56
CA ALA A 273 14.70 1.19 -6.68
C ALA A 273 15.98 1.16 -7.56
N THR A 274 16.79 0.12 -7.40
CA THR A 274 17.98 -0.09 -8.23
C THR A 274 17.58 -0.32 -9.70
N ALA A 275 16.59 -1.18 -9.95
CA ALA A 275 16.05 -1.42 -11.28
C ALA A 275 15.39 -0.15 -11.88
N GLY A 276 14.69 0.63 -11.04
CA GLY A 276 14.07 1.90 -11.42
C GLY A 276 15.09 2.93 -11.87
N ARG A 277 16.16 3.15 -11.10
CA ARG A 277 17.27 4.04 -11.49
C ARG A 277 17.90 3.62 -12.82
N ALA A 278 18.14 2.33 -13.00
CA ALA A 278 18.68 1.81 -14.24
C ALA A 278 17.72 2.01 -15.44
N ALA A 279 16.41 1.84 -15.22
CA ALA A 279 15.39 2.09 -16.25
C ALA A 279 15.33 3.58 -16.61
N MET A 280 15.34 4.48 -15.62
CA MET A 280 15.40 5.93 -15.85
C MET A 280 16.60 6.35 -16.69
N ALA A 281 17.80 5.82 -16.38
CA ALA A 281 19.01 6.11 -17.14
C ALA A 281 18.91 5.63 -18.60
N ARG A 282 18.41 4.41 -18.83
CA ARG A 282 18.22 3.87 -20.19
C ARG A 282 17.18 4.64 -21.01
N ALA A 283 16.12 5.09 -20.36
CA ALA A 283 15.05 5.87 -20.99
C ALA A 283 15.38 7.37 -21.10
N HIS A 284 16.58 7.78 -20.67
CA HIS A 284 17.03 9.17 -20.66
C HIS A 284 16.05 10.11 -19.92
N ILE A 285 15.50 9.65 -18.81
CA ILE A 285 14.60 10.46 -17.97
C ILE A 285 15.38 11.64 -17.39
N VAL A 286 14.87 12.84 -17.58
CA VAL A 286 15.47 14.05 -17.03
C VAL A 286 15.12 14.15 -15.54
N VAL A 287 16.13 14.10 -14.68
CA VAL A 287 15.97 14.22 -13.24
C VAL A 287 16.15 15.67 -12.81
N SER A 288 15.13 16.26 -12.19
CA SER A 288 15.14 17.63 -11.65
C SER A 288 15.27 17.57 -10.14
N PRO A 289 16.41 18.01 -9.55
CA PRO A 289 16.52 18.18 -8.11
C PRO A 289 15.66 19.36 -7.64
N PHE A 290 15.02 19.20 -6.47
CA PHE A 290 14.33 20.30 -5.84
C PHE A 290 15.29 21.11 -4.95
N ALA A 291 15.18 22.45 -5.01
CA ALA A 291 15.93 23.33 -4.12
C ALA A 291 15.49 23.08 -2.65
N PRO A 292 16.44 23.12 -1.68
CA PRO A 292 16.09 22.91 -0.26
C PRO A 292 14.99 23.83 0.26
N ALA A 293 14.93 25.08 -0.23
CA ALA A 293 13.86 26.03 0.14
C ALA A 293 12.47 25.60 -0.38
N GLU A 294 12.40 25.05 -1.59
CA GLU A 294 11.14 24.51 -2.16
C GLU A 294 10.69 23.26 -1.41
N GLN A 295 11.64 22.36 -1.06
CA GLN A 295 11.35 21.19 -0.23
C GLN A 295 10.80 21.62 1.14
N ALA A 296 11.48 22.56 1.82
CA ALA A 296 11.02 23.05 3.13
C ALA A 296 9.63 23.71 3.06
N ARG A 297 9.35 24.44 1.98
CA ARG A 297 8.02 25.02 1.73
C ARG A 297 6.97 23.94 1.54
N PHE A 298 7.28 22.90 0.77
CA PHE A 298 6.38 21.75 0.58
C PHE A 298 6.11 21.05 1.92
N ASP A 299 7.15 20.77 2.70
CA ASP A 299 7.03 20.08 4.00
C ASP A 299 6.14 20.86 4.97
N ALA A 300 6.25 22.20 4.99
CA ALA A 300 5.39 23.05 5.81
C ALA A 300 3.91 22.99 5.38
N LEU A 301 3.64 23.07 4.07
CA LEU A 301 2.28 22.94 3.51
C LEU A 301 1.69 21.55 3.79
N TYR A 302 2.49 20.51 3.60
CA TYR A 302 2.10 19.13 3.87
C TYR A 302 1.71 18.93 5.34
N LEU A 303 2.54 19.44 6.26
CA LEU A 303 2.27 19.30 7.69
C LEU A 303 1.01 20.08 8.13
N GLN A 304 0.80 21.26 7.56
CA GLN A 304 -0.41 22.05 7.79
C GLN A 304 -1.66 21.31 7.31
N ASP A 305 -1.61 20.72 6.12
CA ASP A 305 -2.71 19.96 5.56
C ASP A 305 -2.97 18.68 6.35
N ALA A 306 -1.92 17.96 6.74
CA ALA A 306 -2.04 16.78 7.59
C ALA A 306 -2.77 17.08 8.90
N GLN A 307 -2.48 18.22 9.53
CA GLN A 307 -3.18 18.69 10.73
C GLN A 307 -4.66 19.05 10.44
N ALA A 308 -4.93 19.68 9.30
CA ALA A 308 -6.30 20.00 8.88
C ALA A 308 -7.11 18.71 8.59
N ASN A 309 -6.52 17.73 7.92
CA ASN A 309 -7.11 16.43 7.68
C ASN A 309 -7.39 15.68 8.99
N ALA A 310 -6.47 15.72 9.95
CA ALA A 310 -6.68 15.17 11.29
C ALA A 310 -7.87 15.81 12.01
N ARG A 311 -7.98 17.15 11.96
CA ARG A 311 -9.12 17.88 12.53
C ARG A 311 -10.44 17.49 11.85
N GLY A 312 -10.42 17.27 10.54
CA GLY A 312 -11.59 16.88 9.75
C GLY A 312 -12.17 15.51 10.14
N LEU A 313 -11.42 14.65 10.84
CA LEU A 313 -11.90 13.34 11.32
C LEU A 313 -12.99 13.46 12.41
N ALA A 314 -13.10 14.62 13.06
CA ALA A 314 -14.14 14.87 14.09
C ALA A 314 -15.56 14.65 13.54
N ARG A 315 -15.82 14.91 12.26
CA ARG A 315 -17.12 14.63 11.61
C ARG A 315 -17.52 13.15 11.59
N PHE A 316 -16.56 12.26 11.81
CA PHE A 316 -16.77 10.81 11.92
C PHE A 316 -16.67 10.32 13.37
N GLY A 317 -16.67 11.23 14.36
CA GLY A 317 -16.54 10.91 15.78
C GLY A 317 -15.13 10.45 16.19
N ILE A 318 -14.10 10.77 15.39
CA ILE A 318 -12.71 10.36 15.64
C ILE A 318 -11.89 11.58 16.05
N ASP A 319 -11.21 11.52 17.21
CA ASP A 319 -10.25 12.54 17.64
C ASP A 319 -8.92 12.40 16.88
N GLY A 320 -8.94 12.78 15.61
CA GLY A 320 -7.77 12.71 14.74
C GLY A 320 -6.65 13.65 15.17
N LEU A 321 -6.96 14.77 15.85
CA LEU A 321 -5.93 15.68 16.34
C LEU A 321 -5.08 15.05 17.45
N THR A 322 -5.67 14.28 18.34
CA THR A 322 -4.91 13.53 19.33
C THR A 322 -4.01 12.50 18.67
N VAL A 323 -4.51 11.75 17.68
CA VAL A 323 -3.68 10.80 16.90
C VAL A 323 -2.55 11.51 16.17
N PHE A 324 -2.82 12.65 15.53
CA PHE A 324 -1.80 13.46 14.86
C PHE A 324 -0.72 13.93 15.83
N ARG A 325 -1.10 14.52 16.99
CA ARG A 325 -0.15 14.96 18.03
C ARG A 325 0.71 13.80 18.52
N GLN A 326 0.11 12.64 18.73
CA GLN A 326 0.83 11.44 19.14
C GLN A 326 1.83 10.96 18.09
N ALA A 327 1.45 10.96 16.80
CA ALA A 327 2.38 10.67 15.72
C ALA A 327 3.57 11.63 15.75
N ARG A 328 3.31 12.95 15.88
CA ARG A 328 4.36 13.97 15.95
C ARG A 328 5.25 13.84 17.20
N ALA A 329 4.66 13.52 18.35
CA ALA A 329 5.37 13.27 19.58
C ALA A 329 6.22 11.98 19.56
N SER A 330 5.91 11.04 18.68
CA SER A 330 6.67 9.81 18.51
C SER A 330 7.91 9.97 17.61
N VAL A 331 7.96 11.03 16.79
CA VAL A 331 9.11 11.35 15.92
C VAL A 331 10.10 12.22 16.73
N ARG A 332 11.16 11.63 17.27
CA ARG A 332 12.17 12.32 18.10
C ARG A 332 13.30 12.95 17.29
N GLY A 333 13.40 12.65 16.02
CA GLY A 333 14.38 13.13 15.06
C GLY A 333 14.17 12.41 13.75
N ARG A 334 14.93 12.77 12.72
CA ARG A 334 14.79 12.12 11.42
C ARG A 334 15.01 10.61 11.56
N ASN A 335 13.98 9.82 11.24
CA ASN A 335 13.94 8.36 11.34
C ASN A 335 14.10 7.77 12.76
N LYS A 336 14.12 8.60 13.81
CA LYS A 336 14.15 8.13 15.19
C LYS A 336 12.74 8.11 15.78
N ILE A 337 12.19 6.91 15.94
CA ILE A 337 10.82 6.71 16.44
C ILE A 337 10.86 6.14 17.86
N GLU A 338 10.23 6.85 18.78
CA GLU A 338 9.99 6.41 20.15
C GLU A 338 8.52 6.68 20.45
N CYS A 339 7.74 5.64 20.79
CA CYS A 339 6.32 5.82 21.03
C CYS A 339 6.08 6.90 22.09
N GLY A 340 5.41 7.97 21.69
CA GLY A 340 5.02 9.06 22.58
C GLY A 340 4.13 8.53 23.71
N LYS A 341 4.29 9.07 24.92
CA LYS A 341 3.33 8.81 25.99
C LYS A 341 2.00 9.43 25.55
N THR A 342 0.90 8.70 25.73
CA THR A 342 -0.45 9.24 25.55
C THR A 342 -0.61 10.40 26.52
N VAL A 343 -0.85 11.61 26.00
CA VAL A 343 -1.11 12.83 26.79
C VAL A 343 -2.60 12.89 27.07
#